data_6224518b9d60be75716ca87fac25c12f
#
_entry.id   6224518b9d60be75716ca87fac25c12f
#
_cell.length_a   1.000
_cell.length_b   1.000
_cell.length_c   1.000
_cell.angle_alpha   90.00
_cell.angle_beta   90.00
_cell.angle_gamma   90.00
#
_symmetry.space_group_name_H-M   'P 1'
#
loop_
_entity.id
_entity.type
_entity.pdbx_description
1 polymer ?
#
loop_
_entity_poly.entity_id
_entity_poly.type
_entity_poly.pdbx_seq_one_letter_code
_entity_poly.pdbx_strand_id
1 'polypeptide(L)'
;MSAPLVLNLLEGSVSFSFTPEAAKELQSTLNELMQRLKAKVAAASSGATGRPTPQKSVEYQYTGDVFLEIFCNPNIWATPFAAKVLITLRDDRIRLTTEAELTRVVDDVSQYLDNVG
;
A
#
# COMPACT_ATOMS: atom_id res chain seq x y z
N MET A 1 -12.49 -18.73 -10.34
CA MET A 1 -11.49 -17.83 -10.93
C MET A 1 -11.36 -16.58 -10.08
N SER A 2 -10.12 -16.22 -9.77
CA SER A 2 -9.87 -14.94 -9.06
C SER A 2 -9.97 -13.78 -10.03
N ALA A 3 -10.68 -12.74 -9.64
CA ALA A 3 -10.66 -11.50 -10.42
C ALA A 3 -9.25 -10.88 -10.30
N PRO A 4 -8.77 -10.19 -11.34
CA PRO A 4 -7.49 -9.53 -11.24
C PRO A 4 -7.57 -8.29 -10.36
N LEU A 5 -6.50 -8.02 -9.61
CA LEU A 5 -6.31 -6.74 -8.96
C LEU A 5 -5.63 -5.80 -9.94
N VAL A 6 -6.20 -4.61 -10.10
CA VAL A 6 -5.60 -3.56 -10.93
C VAL A 6 -5.04 -2.50 -10.00
N LEU A 7 -3.73 -2.27 -10.08
CA LEU A 7 -3.09 -1.17 -9.34
C LEU A 7 -2.75 -0.05 -10.30
N ASN A 8 -3.20 1.15 -9.95
CA ASN A 8 -2.89 2.35 -10.71
C ASN A 8 -1.60 2.96 -10.16
N LEU A 9 -0.59 3.02 -11.00
CA LEU A 9 0.75 3.49 -10.65
C LEU A 9 0.86 4.98 -10.93
N LEU A 10 2.02 5.56 -10.64
CA LEU A 10 2.27 6.97 -11.00
C LEU A 10 2.17 7.15 -12.51
N GLU A 11 2.67 6.18 -13.25
CA GLU A 11 2.56 6.17 -14.71
C GLU A 11 2.06 4.80 -15.14
N GLY A 12 0.82 4.73 -15.62
CA GLY A 12 0.24 3.48 -16.08
C GLY A 12 -0.42 2.67 -15.00
N SER A 13 -0.65 1.40 -15.30
CA SER A 13 -1.29 0.47 -14.37
C SER A 13 -0.77 -0.95 -14.60
N VAL A 14 -0.99 -1.81 -13.61
CA VAL A 14 -0.65 -3.22 -13.71
C VAL A 14 -1.82 -4.04 -13.18
N SER A 15 -2.07 -5.18 -13.82
CA SER A 15 -3.16 -6.10 -13.47
C SER A 15 -2.58 -7.48 -13.28
N PHE A 16 -2.99 -8.16 -12.22
CA PHE A 16 -2.48 -9.50 -11.93
C PHE A 16 -3.50 -10.29 -11.10
N SER A 17 -3.36 -11.61 -11.14
CA SER A 17 -4.22 -12.51 -10.36
C SER A 17 -4.04 -12.28 -8.87
N PHE A 18 -5.14 -12.18 -8.15
CA PHE A 18 -5.12 -11.93 -6.71
C PHE A 18 -6.31 -12.66 -6.08
N THR A 19 -6.33 -12.75 -4.75
CA THR A 19 -7.42 -13.39 -4.03
C THR A 19 -8.09 -12.43 -3.07
N PRO A 20 -9.40 -12.61 -2.77
CA PRO A 20 -10.08 -11.77 -1.79
C PRO A 20 -9.46 -11.85 -0.40
N GLU A 21 -8.97 -13.01 0.01
CA GLU A 21 -8.32 -13.19 1.30
C GLU A 21 -7.05 -12.37 1.40
N ALA A 22 -6.21 -12.43 0.36
CA ALA A 22 -4.99 -11.62 0.30
C ALA A 22 -5.30 -10.14 0.25
N ALA A 23 -6.36 -9.75 -0.46
CA ALA A 23 -6.78 -8.35 -0.55
C ALA A 23 -7.23 -7.81 0.81
N LYS A 24 -7.90 -8.63 1.62
CA LYS A 24 -8.31 -8.23 2.98
C LYS A 24 -7.09 -8.02 3.88
N GLU A 25 -6.10 -8.88 3.78
CA GLU A 25 -4.85 -8.73 4.52
C GLU A 25 -4.11 -7.45 4.09
N LEU A 26 -4.04 -7.21 2.79
CA LEU A 26 -3.42 -6.01 2.26
C LEU A 26 -4.18 -4.76 2.71
N GLN A 27 -5.51 -4.78 2.66
CA GLN A 27 -6.33 -3.67 3.13
C GLN A 27 -6.05 -3.36 4.60
N SER A 28 -5.95 -4.38 5.44
CA SER A 28 -5.64 -4.22 6.85
C SER A 28 -4.26 -3.56 7.05
N THR A 29 -3.27 -4.00 6.28
CA THR A 29 -1.92 -3.42 6.35
C THR A 29 -1.92 -1.96 5.90
N LEU A 30 -2.64 -1.65 4.81
CA LEU A 30 -2.74 -0.28 4.31
C LEU A 30 -3.47 0.63 5.29
N ASN A 31 -4.54 0.13 5.93
CA ASN A 31 -5.28 0.89 6.94
C ASN A 31 -4.40 1.20 8.15
N GLU A 32 -3.59 0.26 8.58
CA GLU A 32 -2.63 0.49 9.66
C GLU A 32 -1.62 1.58 9.29
N LEU A 33 -1.10 1.53 8.07
CA LEU A 33 -0.18 2.56 7.58
C LEU A 33 -0.86 3.94 7.54
N MET A 34 -2.10 3.99 7.04
CA MET A 34 -2.87 5.24 7.02
C MET A 34 -3.04 5.80 8.43
N GLN A 35 -3.35 4.95 9.42
CA GLN A 35 -3.53 5.40 10.80
C GLN A 35 -2.24 5.93 11.39
N ARG A 36 -1.10 5.30 11.10
CA ARG A 36 0.19 5.79 11.56
C ARG A 36 0.52 7.17 11.00
N LEU A 37 0.24 7.39 9.73
CA LEU A 37 0.48 8.68 9.09
C LEU A 37 -0.48 9.75 9.60
N LYS A 38 -1.75 9.40 9.84
CA LYS A 38 -2.72 10.33 10.43
C LYS A 38 -2.34 10.71 11.86
N ALA A 39 -1.88 9.75 12.64
CA ALA A 39 -1.42 10.01 14.01
C ALA A 39 -0.23 10.97 14.02
N LYS A 40 0.68 10.84 13.05
CA LYS A 40 1.82 11.72 12.88
C LYS A 40 1.37 13.17 12.60
N VAL A 41 0.39 13.34 11.73
CA VAL A 41 -0.20 14.64 11.42
C VAL A 41 -0.88 15.23 12.66
N ALA A 42 -1.66 14.44 13.37
CA ALA A 42 -2.36 14.88 14.59
C ALA A 42 -1.37 15.33 15.66
N ALA A 43 -0.28 14.60 15.85
CA ALA A 43 0.76 14.96 16.80
C ALA A 43 1.41 16.31 16.45
N ALA A 44 1.68 16.53 15.16
CA ALA A 44 2.25 17.80 14.69
C ALA A 44 1.26 18.95 14.91
N SER A 45 -0.02 18.72 14.66
CA SER A 45 -1.08 19.73 14.82
C SER A 45 -1.35 20.08 16.27
N SER A 46 -1.12 19.16 17.19
CA SER A 46 -1.36 19.41 18.63
C SER A 46 -0.26 20.24 19.29
N GLY A 47 0.76 20.65 18.53
CA GLY A 47 1.84 21.45 19.07
C GLY A 47 2.85 20.64 19.89
N ALA A 48 2.86 19.34 19.75
CA ALA A 48 3.82 18.48 20.42
C ALA A 48 5.24 18.94 20.07
N THR A 49 6.05 19.18 21.12
CA THR A 49 7.45 19.57 20.94
C THR A 49 8.32 18.31 20.98
N GLY A 50 9.32 18.26 20.09
CA GLY A 50 10.24 17.16 20.04
C GLY A 50 10.21 16.46 18.70
N ARG A 51 11.13 15.52 18.54
CA ARG A 51 11.21 14.74 17.30
C ARG A 51 10.11 13.67 17.27
N PRO A 52 9.46 13.48 16.13
CA PRO A 52 8.53 12.36 15.99
C PRO A 52 9.23 11.04 16.32
N THR A 53 8.51 10.14 17.00
CA THR A 53 9.03 8.81 17.28
C THR A 53 9.17 8.06 15.96
N PRO A 54 10.37 7.54 15.63
CA PRO A 54 10.53 6.75 14.42
C PRO A 54 9.61 5.52 14.44
N GLN A 55 8.99 5.24 13.30
CA GLN A 55 8.10 4.11 13.15
C GLN A 55 8.73 3.08 12.24
N LYS A 56 8.36 1.82 12.46
CA LYS A 56 8.82 0.74 11.59
C LYS A 56 8.25 0.91 10.20
N SER A 57 9.05 0.52 9.20
CA SER A 57 8.57 0.43 7.83
C SER A 57 7.44 -0.59 7.75
N VAL A 58 6.49 -0.33 6.87
CA VAL A 58 5.38 -1.24 6.61
C VAL A 58 5.74 -2.06 5.38
N GLU A 59 5.61 -3.38 5.50
CA GLU A 59 5.96 -4.31 4.43
C GLU A 59 4.86 -5.36 4.34
N TYR A 60 4.35 -5.55 3.12
CA TYR A 60 3.36 -6.57 2.83
C TYR A 60 3.91 -7.47 1.73
N GLN A 61 3.77 -8.78 1.90
CA GLN A 61 4.21 -9.75 0.91
C GLN A 61 3.10 -10.76 0.63
N TYR A 62 2.91 -11.07 -0.63
CA TYR A 62 1.98 -12.07 -1.10
C TYR A 62 2.68 -12.98 -2.09
N THR A 63 2.52 -14.28 -1.94
CA THR A 63 3.03 -15.27 -2.88
C THR A 63 1.88 -16.11 -3.38
N GLY A 64 1.65 -16.07 -4.69
CA GLY A 64 0.63 -16.83 -5.37
C GLY A 64 1.07 -17.05 -6.81
N ASP A 65 0.17 -16.82 -7.76
CA ASP A 65 0.53 -16.88 -9.18
C ASP A 65 1.62 -15.86 -9.50
N VAL A 66 1.64 -14.74 -8.76
CA VAL A 66 2.71 -13.75 -8.81
C VAL A 66 3.18 -13.48 -7.39
N PHE A 67 4.37 -12.93 -7.25
CA PHE A 67 4.85 -12.39 -5.99
C PHE A 67 4.60 -10.88 -5.98
N LEU A 68 3.98 -10.39 -4.92
CA LEU A 68 3.73 -8.97 -4.72
C LEU A 68 4.33 -8.52 -3.40
N GLU A 69 5.12 -7.44 -3.44
CA GLU A 69 5.61 -6.79 -2.23
C GLU A 69 5.23 -5.31 -2.29
N ILE A 70 4.69 -4.81 -1.19
CA ILE A 70 4.38 -3.39 -1.04
C ILE A 70 5.11 -2.90 0.20
N PHE A 71 5.92 -1.86 0.03
CA PHE A 71 6.78 -1.33 1.08
C PHE A 71 6.55 0.17 1.22
N CYS A 72 6.50 0.64 2.46
CA CYS A 72 6.43 2.07 2.74
C CYS A 72 7.19 2.40 4.02
N ASN A 73 8.00 3.45 3.96
CA ASN A 73 8.64 3.99 5.15
C ASN A 73 7.83 5.21 5.61
N PRO A 74 7.04 5.08 6.69
CA PRO A 74 6.18 6.19 7.12
C PRO A 74 6.95 7.39 7.67
N ASN A 75 8.24 7.25 7.93
CA ASN A 75 9.04 8.33 8.51
C ASN A 75 9.38 9.44 7.52
N ILE A 76 9.35 9.15 6.22
CA ILE A 76 9.75 10.11 5.19
C ILE A 76 8.58 10.91 4.62
N TRP A 77 7.35 10.56 4.99
CA TRP A 77 6.16 11.22 4.43
C TRP A 77 5.50 12.08 5.49
N ALA A 78 5.13 13.30 5.09
CA ALA A 78 4.51 14.26 6.01
C ALA A 78 3.03 13.93 6.27
N THR A 79 2.32 13.44 5.27
CA THR A 79 0.88 13.15 5.35
C THR A 79 0.54 11.88 4.59
N PRO A 80 -0.64 11.25 4.88
CA PRO A 80 -1.11 10.12 4.07
C PRO A 80 -1.26 10.46 2.59
N PHE A 81 -1.63 11.71 2.28
CA PHE A 81 -1.88 12.13 0.90
C PHE A 81 -0.58 12.28 0.10
N ALA A 82 0.52 12.57 0.78
CA ALA A 82 1.82 12.68 0.12
C ALA A 82 2.55 11.34 0.01
N ALA A 83 2.13 10.35 0.79
CA ALA A 83 2.85 9.08 0.89
C ALA A 83 2.76 8.26 -0.39
N LYS A 84 3.89 7.63 -0.71
CA LYS A 84 3.98 6.69 -1.82
C LYS A 84 4.47 5.35 -1.29
N VAL A 85 4.10 4.30 -2.00
CA VAL A 85 4.54 2.94 -1.67
C VAL A 85 5.39 2.40 -2.81
N LEU A 86 6.38 1.60 -2.46
CA LEU A 86 7.21 0.91 -3.44
C LEU A 86 6.59 -0.45 -3.69
N ILE A 87 6.33 -0.76 -4.95
CA ILE A 87 5.70 -1.99 -5.37
C ILE A 87 6.70 -2.84 -6.13
N THR A 88 6.87 -4.08 -5.72
CA THR A 88 7.61 -5.09 -6.49
C THR A 88 6.64 -6.18 -6.88
N LEU A 89 6.51 -6.42 -8.17
CA LEU A 89 5.67 -7.48 -8.72
C LEU A 89 6.55 -8.34 -9.62
N ARG A 90 6.56 -9.64 -9.37
CA ARG A 90 7.35 -10.56 -10.20
C ARG A 90 6.72 -11.92 -10.33
N ASP A 91 7.06 -12.57 -11.40
CA ASP A 91 6.79 -14.00 -11.60
C ASP A 91 8.05 -14.64 -12.19
N ASP A 92 7.92 -15.79 -12.83
CA ASP A 92 9.05 -16.50 -13.41
C ASP A 92 9.57 -15.88 -14.71
N ARG A 93 8.92 -14.83 -15.21
CA ARG A 93 9.23 -14.21 -16.49
C ARG A 93 9.57 -12.72 -16.39
N ILE A 94 8.91 -12.00 -15.49
CA ILE A 94 9.09 -10.55 -15.38
C ILE A 94 9.30 -10.14 -13.94
N ARG A 95 9.94 -8.99 -13.79
CA ARG A 95 10.03 -8.30 -12.50
C ARG A 95 9.78 -6.81 -12.74
N LEU A 96 8.80 -6.26 -12.05
CA LEU A 96 8.45 -4.85 -12.11
C LEU A 96 8.69 -4.24 -10.73
N THR A 97 9.41 -3.12 -10.69
CA THR A 97 9.55 -2.33 -9.46
C THR A 97 9.11 -0.92 -9.79
N THR A 98 8.16 -0.39 -9.03
CA THR A 98 7.57 0.92 -9.31
C THR A 98 6.98 1.52 -8.05
N GLU A 99 6.49 2.74 -8.17
CA GLU A 99 5.83 3.44 -7.07
C GLU A 99 4.38 3.75 -7.40
N ALA A 100 3.56 3.86 -6.36
CA ALA A 100 2.17 4.32 -6.48
C ALA A 100 1.83 5.18 -5.27
N GLU A 101 0.84 6.05 -5.43
CA GLU A 101 0.34 6.84 -4.32
C GLU A 101 -0.40 5.92 -3.35
N LEU A 102 -0.15 6.08 -2.05
CA LEU A 102 -0.78 5.26 -1.02
C LEU A 102 -2.30 5.32 -1.11
N THR A 103 -2.87 6.52 -1.23
CA THR A 103 -4.33 6.70 -1.31
C THR A 103 -4.91 5.98 -2.52
N ARG A 104 -4.19 5.95 -3.63
CA ARG A 104 -4.63 5.28 -4.84
C ARG A 104 -4.65 3.76 -4.65
N VAL A 105 -3.63 3.21 -4.02
CA VAL A 105 -3.58 1.77 -3.73
C VAL A 105 -4.71 1.37 -2.79
N VAL A 106 -4.99 2.19 -1.77
CA VAL A 106 -6.11 1.95 -0.86
C VAL A 106 -7.42 1.87 -1.64
N ASP A 107 -7.66 2.81 -2.54
CA ASP A 107 -8.87 2.83 -3.36
C ASP A 107 -8.94 1.61 -4.29
N ASP A 108 -7.83 1.25 -4.92
CA ASP A 108 -7.77 0.12 -5.84
C ASP A 108 -8.10 -1.20 -5.13
N VAL A 109 -7.57 -1.39 -3.93
CA VAL A 109 -7.84 -2.59 -3.14
C VAL A 109 -9.30 -2.62 -2.69
N SER A 110 -9.83 -1.47 -2.25
CA SER A 110 -11.24 -1.36 -1.85
C SER A 110 -12.16 -1.69 -3.01
N GLN A 111 -11.86 -1.18 -4.19
CA GLN A 111 -12.65 -1.43 -5.39
C GLN A 111 -12.60 -2.91 -5.79
N TYR A 112 -11.43 -3.52 -5.70
CA TYR A 112 -11.29 -4.97 -5.94
C TYR A 112 -12.21 -5.77 -5.02
N LEU A 113 -12.19 -5.44 -3.72
CA LEU A 113 -13.02 -6.15 -2.74
C LEU A 113 -14.50 -5.94 -2.98
N ASP A 114 -14.92 -4.75 -3.40
CA ASP A 114 -16.31 -4.48 -3.75
C ASP A 114 -16.75 -5.32 -4.96
N ASN A 115 -15.86 -5.54 -5.91
CA ASN A 115 -16.18 -6.28 -7.14
C ASN A 115 -16.21 -7.79 -6.94
N VAL A 116 -15.43 -8.32 -6.00
CA VAL A 116 -15.36 -9.76 -5.75
C VAL A 116 -16.15 -10.19 -4.52
N GLY A 117 -16.55 -9.27 -3.72
CA GLY A 117 -17.35 -9.50 -2.53
C GLY A 117 -18.81 -9.55 -2.88
#